data_49f3481f9c0ce110622c4b5e2d98317b
#
_entry.id   49f3481f9c0ce110622c4b5e2d98317b
#
_cell.length_a   1.000
_cell.length_b   1.000
_cell.length_c   1.000
_cell.angle_alpha   90.00
_cell.angle_beta   90.00
_cell.angle_gamma   90.00
#
_symmetry.space_group_name_H-M   'P 1'
#
loop_
_entity.id
_entity.type
_entity.pdbx_description
1 polymer ?
#
loop_
_entity_poly.entity_id
_entity_poly.type
_entity_poly.pdbx_seq_one_letter_code
_entity_poly.pdbx_strand_id
1 'polypeptide(L)'
;ANFLKQALSEPSIVGVHWFQYLDQPVTGRLLDGENGHFGLVGVTDLPFQGFVEAVRKSNLATVDQLSKEAQKAAAAADKTGHEAEGGRKADAGKGPGQGAGHTGGHSGNGH
;
A
#
# COMPACT_ATOMS: atom_id res chain seq x y z
N ALA A 1 -21.72 -7.02 -1.38
CA ALA A 1 -21.08 -5.85 -1.99
C ALA A 1 -20.57 -4.85 -0.93
N ASN A 2 -21.40 -4.46 0.05
CA ASN A 2 -21.01 -3.47 1.07
C ASN A 2 -19.84 -3.93 1.95
N PHE A 3 -19.81 -5.21 2.34
CA PHE A 3 -18.73 -5.79 3.15
C PHE A 3 -17.36 -5.63 2.47
N LEU A 4 -17.24 -5.99 1.19
CA LEU A 4 -15.97 -5.86 0.45
C LEU A 4 -15.50 -4.41 0.39
N LYS A 5 -16.42 -3.49 0.12
CA LYS A 5 -16.11 -2.06 0.07
C LYS A 5 -15.64 -1.53 1.42
N GLN A 6 -16.30 -1.89 2.52
CA GLN A 6 -15.92 -1.48 3.87
C GLN A 6 -14.56 -2.09 4.27
N ALA A 7 -14.37 -3.39 4.07
CA ALA A 7 -13.12 -4.05 4.41
C ALA A 7 -11.93 -3.40 3.69
N LEU A 8 -12.02 -3.18 2.38
CA LEU A 8 -10.93 -2.62 1.58
C LEU A 8 -10.77 -1.09 1.72
N SER A 9 -11.67 -0.40 2.45
CA SER A 9 -11.46 0.99 2.83
C SER A 9 -10.58 1.16 4.08
N GLU A 10 -10.32 0.07 4.82
CA GLU A 10 -9.42 0.08 5.98
C GLU A 10 -7.96 -0.03 5.52
N PRO A 11 -7.08 0.94 5.86
CA PRO A 11 -5.69 0.98 5.36
C PRO A 11 -4.84 -0.24 5.71
N SER A 12 -5.19 -0.98 6.75
CA SER A 12 -4.49 -2.19 7.20
C SER A 12 -4.91 -3.45 6.46
N ILE A 13 -6.00 -3.41 5.68
CA ILE A 13 -6.53 -4.57 4.95
C ILE A 13 -6.06 -4.53 3.50
N VAL A 14 -5.20 -5.47 3.12
CA VAL A 14 -4.61 -5.57 1.78
C VAL A 14 -5.40 -6.47 0.83
N GLY A 15 -6.39 -7.20 1.32
CA GLY A 15 -7.22 -8.09 0.51
C GLY A 15 -8.28 -8.82 1.29
N VAL A 16 -9.22 -9.40 0.59
CA VAL A 16 -10.34 -10.17 1.16
C VAL A 16 -10.50 -11.46 0.36
N HIS A 17 -10.62 -12.57 1.07
CA HIS A 17 -10.93 -13.87 0.50
C HIS A 17 -12.37 -14.26 0.79
N TRP A 18 -13.08 -14.73 -0.23
CA TRP A 18 -14.41 -15.31 -0.06
C TRP A 18 -14.31 -16.81 0.22
N PHE A 19 -14.93 -17.28 1.25
CA PHE A 19 -15.10 -18.71 1.52
C PHE A 19 -16.49 -19.13 1.07
N GLN A 20 -16.61 -19.90 -0.01
CA GLN A 20 -15.57 -20.56 -0.79
C GLN A 20 -15.93 -20.53 -2.29
N TYR A 21 -15.10 -21.14 -3.17
CA TYR A 21 -15.38 -21.18 -4.61
C TYR A 21 -16.53 -22.12 -4.95
N LEU A 22 -16.43 -23.39 -4.57
CA LEU A 22 -17.43 -24.43 -4.81
C LEU A 22 -18.33 -24.59 -3.59
N ASP A 23 -19.62 -24.77 -3.82
CA ASP A 23 -20.58 -25.06 -2.75
C ASP A 23 -20.26 -26.37 -2.03
N GLN A 24 -20.68 -26.47 -0.79
CA GLN A 24 -20.49 -27.69 -0.01
C GLN A 24 -21.44 -28.80 -0.52
N PRO A 25 -21.04 -30.09 -0.40
CA PRO A 25 -21.87 -31.19 -0.81
C PRO A 25 -23.19 -31.22 -0.02
N VAL A 26 -24.29 -31.51 -0.68
CA VAL A 26 -25.62 -31.63 -0.02
C VAL A 26 -25.67 -32.70 1.06
N THR A 27 -24.77 -33.67 1.00
CA THR A 27 -24.57 -34.73 1.99
C THR A 27 -23.74 -34.31 3.20
N GLY A 28 -23.22 -33.09 3.16
CA GLY A 28 -22.28 -32.57 4.14
C GLY A 28 -20.81 -32.91 3.86
N ARG A 29 -19.89 -32.12 4.40
CA ARG A 29 -18.46 -32.41 4.33
C ARG A 29 -18.09 -33.60 5.20
N LEU A 30 -17.12 -34.37 4.75
CA LEU A 30 -16.72 -35.62 5.42
C LEU A 30 -16.27 -35.44 6.87
N LEU A 31 -15.65 -34.29 7.18
CA LEU A 31 -15.04 -34.06 8.49
C LEU A 31 -16.02 -33.54 9.56
N ASP A 32 -16.98 -32.71 9.18
CA ASP A 32 -17.86 -32.00 10.13
C ASP A 32 -19.35 -32.02 9.73
N GLY A 33 -19.68 -32.64 8.60
CA GLY A 33 -21.06 -32.71 8.12
C GLY A 33 -21.64 -31.39 7.63
N GLU A 34 -20.82 -30.30 7.53
CA GLU A 34 -21.30 -29.02 7.10
C GLU A 34 -21.76 -29.04 5.62
N ASN A 35 -22.95 -28.49 5.35
CA ASN A 35 -23.57 -28.46 4.02
C ASN A 35 -24.07 -27.06 3.65
N GLY A 36 -23.32 -26.02 4.05
CA GLY A 36 -23.67 -24.63 3.80
C GLY A 36 -23.61 -24.23 2.31
N HIS A 37 -24.47 -23.32 1.95
CA HIS A 37 -24.53 -22.73 0.60
C HIS A 37 -23.70 -21.42 0.56
N PHE A 38 -22.39 -21.55 0.42
CA PHE A 38 -21.44 -20.43 0.47
C PHE A 38 -20.67 -20.23 -0.84
N GLY A 39 -20.77 -21.18 -1.76
CA GLY A 39 -20.00 -21.16 -3.00
C GLY A 39 -20.37 -20.03 -3.96
N LEU A 40 -19.44 -19.68 -4.81
CA LEU A 40 -19.69 -18.92 -6.04
C LEU A 40 -20.28 -19.81 -7.13
N VAL A 41 -19.99 -21.10 -7.04
CA VAL A 41 -20.37 -22.14 -8.00
C VAL A 41 -21.06 -23.26 -7.22
N GLY A 42 -22.16 -23.77 -7.76
CA GLY A 42 -22.91 -24.86 -7.17
C GLY A 42 -22.21 -26.22 -7.32
N VAL A 43 -22.71 -27.24 -6.63
CA VAL A 43 -22.17 -28.61 -6.65
C VAL A 43 -22.17 -29.25 -8.04
N THR A 44 -22.92 -28.71 -8.99
CA THR A 44 -22.96 -29.12 -10.40
C THR A 44 -22.01 -28.37 -11.30
N ASP A 45 -21.08 -27.59 -10.70
CA ASP A 45 -20.12 -26.73 -11.39
C ASP A 45 -20.76 -25.59 -12.22
N LEU A 46 -21.97 -25.19 -11.85
CA LEU A 46 -22.66 -24.06 -12.47
C LEU A 46 -22.56 -22.82 -11.55
N PRO A 47 -22.15 -21.67 -12.08
CA PRO A 47 -22.04 -20.45 -11.28
C PRO A 47 -23.42 -19.91 -10.88
N PHE A 48 -23.50 -19.37 -9.65
CA PHE A 48 -24.64 -18.59 -9.21
C PHE A 48 -24.56 -17.18 -9.82
N GLN A 49 -25.08 -17.04 -11.04
CA GLN A 49 -24.89 -15.86 -11.90
C GLN A 49 -25.08 -14.53 -11.16
N GLY A 50 -26.20 -14.35 -10.46
CA GLY A 50 -26.47 -13.12 -9.73
C GLY A 50 -25.44 -12.80 -8.63
N PHE A 51 -24.92 -13.84 -7.96
CA PHE A 51 -23.92 -13.69 -6.92
C PHE A 51 -22.54 -13.36 -7.53
N VAL A 52 -22.13 -14.13 -8.53
CA VAL A 52 -20.87 -13.90 -9.26
C VAL A 52 -20.83 -12.50 -9.88
N GLU A 53 -21.91 -12.06 -10.50
CA GLU A 53 -22.04 -10.72 -11.07
C GLU A 53 -21.92 -9.62 -9.99
N ALA A 54 -22.58 -9.78 -8.85
CA ALA A 54 -22.48 -8.85 -7.73
C ALA A 54 -21.07 -8.74 -7.16
N VAL A 55 -20.37 -9.86 -7.00
CA VAL A 55 -18.97 -9.90 -6.54
C VAL A 55 -18.06 -9.25 -7.57
N ARG A 56 -18.19 -9.60 -8.85
CA ARG A 56 -17.42 -9.01 -9.94
C ARG A 56 -17.58 -7.50 -9.99
N LYS A 57 -18.80 -6.99 -9.97
CA LYS A 57 -19.09 -5.55 -9.97
C LYS A 57 -18.48 -4.84 -8.77
N SER A 58 -18.59 -5.44 -7.59
CA SER A 58 -17.99 -4.90 -6.36
C SER A 58 -16.47 -4.83 -6.45
N ASN A 59 -15.82 -5.89 -6.93
CA ASN A 59 -14.37 -5.93 -7.08
C ASN A 59 -13.85 -4.87 -8.06
N LEU A 60 -14.47 -4.74 -9.22
CA LEU A 60 -14.08 -3.76 -10.21
C LEU A 60 -14.22 -2.32 -9.68
N ALA A 61 -15.32 -2.02 -8.99
CA ALA A 61 -15.53 -0.70 -8.38
C ALA A 61 -14.49 -0.38 -7.30
N THR A 62 -14.12 -1.38 -6.49
CA THR A 62 -13.12 -1.22 -5.44
C THR A 62 -11.72 -1.00 -6.01
N VAL A 63 -11.32 -1.78 -7.02
CA VAL A 63 -10.01 -1.61 -7.70
C VAL A 63 -9.90 -0.22 -8.34
N ASP A 64 -10.95 0.25 -8.98
CA ASP A 64 -11.00 1.59 -9.58
C ASP A 64 -10.86 2.70 -8.51
N GLN A 65 -11.54 2.57 -7.38
CA GLN A 65 -11.43 3.50 -6.26
C GLN A 65 -10.01 3.53 -5.69
N LEU A 66 -9.42 2.37 -5.37
CA LEU A 66 -8.07 2.26 -4.82
C LEU A 66 -7.01 2.81 -5.78
N SER A 67 -7.17 2.58 -7.08
CA SER A 67 -6.27 3.15 -8.10
C SER A 67 -6.30 4.68 -8.10
N LYS A 68 -7.47 5.29 -7.98
CA LYS A 68 -7.62 6.75 -7.90
C LYS A 68 -7.01 7.33 -6.62
N GLU A 69 -7.20 6.65 -5.50
CA GLU A 69 -6.62 7.05 -4.21
C GLU A 69 -5.09 6.97 -4.23
N ALA A 70 -4.53 5.90 -4.78
CA ALA A 70 -3.09 5.72 -4.94
C ALA A 70 -2.48 6.81 -5.84
N GLN A 71 -3.11 7.13 -6.97
CA GLN A 71 -2.67 8.22 -7.85
C GLN A 71 -2.70 9.58 -7.15
N LYS A 72 -3.75 9.85 -6.38
CA LYS A 72 -3.88 11.09 -5.60
C LYS A 72 -2.79 11.19 -4.52
N ALA A 73 -2.50 10.09 -3.83
CA ALA A 73 -1.44 10.05 -2.82
C ALA A 73 -0.06 10.27 -3.43
N ALA A 74 0.24 9.64 -4.57
CA ALA A 74 1.49 9.82 -5.30
C ALA A 74 1.68 11.28 -5.77
N ALA A 75 0.62 11.90 -6.31
CA ALA A 75 0.66 13.31 -6.73
C ALA A 75 0.81 14.29 -5.56
N ALA A 76 0.34 13.95 -4.37
CA ALA A 76 0.53 14.74 -3.16
C ALA A 76 1.96 14.65 -2.65
N ALA A 77 2.56 13.44 -2.68
CA ALA A 77 3.95 13.22 -2.27
C ALA A 77 4.96 13.94 -3.17
N ASP A 78 4.71 13.99 -4.47
CA ASP A 78 5.56 14.71 -5.45
C ASP A 78 5.59 16.22 -5.17
N LYS A 79 4.46 16.81 -4.83
CA LYS A 79 4.39 18.26 -4.47
C LYS A 79 5.18 18.61 -3.21
N THR A 80 5.12 17.75 -2.19
CA THR A 80 5.87 17.99 -0.94
C THR A 80 7.38 17.77 -1.10
N GLY A 81 7.80 16.87 -1.99
CA GLY A 81 9.21 16.66 -2.33
C GLY A 81 9.86 17.86 -3.00
N HIS A 82 9.14 18.58 -3.84
CA HIS A 82 9.66 19.73 -4.58
C HIS A 82 9.80 20.97 -3.70
N GLU A 83 8.97 21.18 -2.68
CA GLU A 83 9.08 22.27 -1.72
C GLU A 83 10.28 22.12 -0.77
N ALA A 84 10.66 20.87 -0.42
CA ALA A 84 11.81 20.58 0.44
C ALA A 84 13.17 20.84 -0.23
N GLU A 85 13.27 20.73 -1.55
CA GLU A 85 14.51 20.94 -2.31
C GLU A 85 14.74 22.44 -2.65
N GLY A 86 13.69 23.23 -2.76
CA GLY A 86 13.75 24.68 -2.98
C GLY A 86 14.30 25.48 -1.78
N GLY A 87 14.19 24.95 -0.55
CA GLY A 87 14.64 25.62 0.67
C GLY A 87 16.14 25.52 0.98
N ARG A 88 16.90 24.69 0.29
CA ARG A 88 18.33 24.45 0.58
C ARG A 88 19.32 25.28 -0.24
N LYS A 89 18.87 26.11 -1.17
CA LYS A 89 19.75 26.92 -2.06
C LYS A 89 20.03 28.34 -1.60
N ALA A 90 19.62 28.79 -0.43
CA ALA A 90 19.74 30.18 0.00
C ALA A 90 20.80 30.48 1.08
N ASP A 91 21.63 29.50 1.52
CA ASP A 91 22.66 29.78 2.52
C ASP A 91 24.03 29.16 2.18
N ALA A 92 24.63 29.65 1.08
CA ALA A 92 26.01 29.41 0.75
C ALA A 92 26.67 30.71 0.24
N GLY A 93 26.99 31.62 1.15
CA GLY A 93 27.71 32.84 0.76
C GLY A 93 27.99 33.79 1.89
N LYS A 94 28.83 33.44 2.85
CA LYS A 94 29.68 34.41 3.52
C LYS A 94 30.84 33.74 4.27
N GLY A 95 31.98 33.57 3.60
CA GLY A 95 33.25 33.26 4.25
C GLY A 95 33.80 34.49 4.93
N PRO A 96 34.40 34.42 6.13
CA PRO A 96 35.22 35.44 6.69
C PRO A 96 36.68 35.31 6.23
N GLY A 97 37.24 36.47 5.90
CA GLY A 97 38.54 36.73 5.32
C GLY A 97 39.73 36.34 6.19
N GLN A 98 40.82 36.40 5.48
CA GLN A 98 42.20 36.24 5.88
C GLN A 98 42.61 37.05 7.11
N GLY A 99 43.40 36.39 7.98
CA GLY A 99 44.24 37.06 8.96
C GLY A 99 45.58 36.33 9.01
N ALA A 100 46.60 37.06 8.56
CA ALA A 100 48.00 36.61 8.49
C ALA A 100 48.70 36.64 9.87
N GLY A 101 49.80 35.87 9.98
CA GLY A 101 50.91 36.26 10.83
C GLY A 101 51.40 35.22 11.82
N HIS A 102 52.49 34.68 11.60
CA HIS A 102 53.80 34.87 12.21
C HIS A 102 54.40 33.63 12.93
N THR A 103 55.50 33.20 12.36
CA THR A 103 56.84 32.77 12.85
C THR A 103 57.02 32.00 14.18
N GLY A 104 57.99 31.10 14.08
CA GLY A 104 58.87 30.65 15.15
C GLY A 104 58.66 29.17 15.48
N GLY A 105 59.49 28.25 15.24
CA GLY A 105 60.91 28.15 15.43
C GLY A 105 61.21 27.08 16.48
N HIS A 106 62.08 26.18 16.15
CA HIS A 106 62.98 25.40 17.04
C HIS A 106 62.57 24.00 17.48
N SER A 107 63.21 23.02 16.88
CA SER A 107 64.30 22.18 17.44
C SER A 107 64.00 21.26 18.61
N GLY A 108 64.46 20.00 18.49
CA GLY A 108 64.85 19.16 19.59
C GLY A 108 64.38 17.73 19.52
N ASN A 109 65.06 16.90 18.88
CA ASN A 109 65.92 15.79 19.32
C ASN A 109 65.37 14.82 20.37
N GLY A 110 65.49 13.56 20.06
CA GLY A 110 66.03 12.62 21.01
C GLY A 110 65.17 11.43 21.44
N HIS A 111 65.65 10.33 20.99
CA HIS A 111 65.58 8.92 21.38
C HIS A 111 64.47 8.08 20.88
#